data_46a4b6598c3af0545ac47685be22f674
#
_entry.id   46a4b6598c3af0545ac47685be22f674
#
_cell.length_a   1.000
_cell.length_b   1.000
_cell.length_c   1.000
_cell.angle_alpha   90.00
_cell.angle_beta   90.00
_cell.angle_gamma   90.00
#
_symmetry.space_group_name_H-M   'P 1'
#
loop_
_entity.id
_entity.type
_entity.pdbx_description
1 polymer ?
#
loop_
_entity_poly.entity_id
_entity_poly.type
_entity_poly.pdbx_seq_one_letter_code
_entity_poly.pdbx_strand_id
1 'polypeptide(L)'
;MAAMSGGVDSAVAAGLLAERGYDVVGVTMKTYAPSRPAHAKSCCGAQDFDDARRSADVLGIPHYVLDFEETFRREVVSRFVDDYRRGRTPNPCVSCNTFVKLGTLRAFADRLGARFVATGHYAKVTHGDDGPRLFAGDPAKDQSYALAQLAPEQLAGLLLPLGDLRKVETRAEAARLGLAVHDKAESQDICFVEGGDYRDVLREAGVVDEQGGAFVTAAGVGVGTHAGISQYTVGQRRGLPAMPTNDGPRYVTHIDPATNTIVIGREDELLSSALSANEVNLIRPELFAAPREVRAMTRYRAPFNRALATYDALRDELRLEFATPERAVAPGQLVALYALDRDEVLGAATIAAAHGRAG
;
A
#
# COMPACT_ATOMS: atom_id res chain seq x y z
N MET A 1 -12.84 -17.98 -4.88
CA MET A 1 -11.68 -17.79 -5.79
C MET A 1 -10.48 -17.38 -4.96
N ALA A 2 -9.35 -18.07 -5.03
CA ALA A 2 -8.13 -17.77 -4.27
C ALA A 2 -7.08 -17.12 -5.19
N ALA A 3 -6.61 -15.91 -4.85
CA ALA A 3 -5.55 -15.22 -5.57
C ALA A 3 -4.20 -15.84 -5.20
N MET A 4 -3.57 -16.55 -6.13
CA MET A 4 -2.32 -17.27 -5.94
C MET A 4 -1.18 -16.57 -6.71
N SER A 5 -0.16 -16.12 -5.99
CA SER A 5 0.98 -15.37 -6.56
C SER A 5 2.23 -16.24 -6.74
N GLY A 6 2.14 -17.54 -6.52
CA GLY A 6 3.30 -18.43 -6.47
C GLY A 6 4.14 -18.30 -5.18
N GLY A 7 3.69 -17.51 -4.21
CA GLY A 7 4.29 -17.40 -2.89
C GLY A 7 3.63 -18.32 -1.86
N VAL A 8 4.34 -18.57 -0.75
CA VAL A 8 3.88 -19.46 0.33
C VAL A 8 2.54 -19.01 0.93
N ASP A 9 2.35 -17.71 1.16
CA ASP A 9 1.18 -17.17 1.85
C ASP A 9 -0.11 -17.42 1.05
N SER A 10 -0.10 -17.14 -0.24
CA SER A 10 -1.26 -17.35 -1.11
C SER A 10 -1.60 -18.83 -1.30
N ALA A 11 -0.58 -19.70 -1.36
CA ALA A 11 -0.78 -21.13 -1.48
C ALA A 11 -1.38 -21.73 -0.19
N VAL A 12 -0.88 -21.35 0.98
CA VAL A 12 -1.44 -21.77 2.28
C VAL A 12 -2.87 -21.26 2.45
N ALA A 13 -3.15 -20.01 2.08
CA ALA A 13 -4.51 -19.46 2.13
C ALA A 13 -5.49 -20.30 1.32
N ALA A 14 -5.11 -20.74 0.11
CA ALA A 14 -5.93 -21.61 -0.72
C ALA A 14 -6.13 -22.99 -0.07
N GLY A 15 -5.06 -23.59 0.46
CA GLY A 15 -5.10 -24.91 1.13
C GLY A 15 -6.00 -24.93 2.36
N LEU A 16 -5.87 -23.92 3.22
CA LEU A 16 -6.71 -23.80 4.43
C LEU A 16 -8.20 -23.64 4.09
N LEU A 17 -8.52 -22.99 3.00
CA LEU A 17 -9.92 -22.88 2.53
C LEU A 17 -10.43 -24.21 1.98
N ALA A 18 -9.63 -24.94 1.20
CA ALA A 18 -10.00 -26.27 0.71
C ALA A 18 -10.27 -27.24 1.87
N GLU A 19 -9.39 -27.27 2.91
CA GLU A 19 -9.60 -28.07 4.10
C GLU A 19 -10.85 -27.68 4.92
N ARG A 20 -11.26 -26.40 4.87
CA ARG A 20 -12.50 -25.91 5.47
C ARG A 20 -13.75 -26.23 4.64
N GLY A 21 -13.60 -26.98 3.54
CA GLY A 21 -14.70 -27.43 2.70
C GLY A 21 -15.20 -26.40 1.69
N TYR A 22 -14.45 -25.33 1.42
CA TYR A 22 -14.79 -24.43 0.31
C TYR A 22 -14.45 -25.08 -1.03
N ASP A 23 -15.30 -24.85 -2.03
CA ASP A 23 -14.99 -25.13 -3.43
C ASP A 23 -14.04 -24.03 -3.94
N VAL A 24 -12.73 -24.34 -3.96
CA VAL A 24 -11.67 -23.36 -4.23
C VAL A 24 -11.21 -23.45 -5.66
N VAL A 25 -11.14 -22.31 -6.33
CA VAL A 25 -10.50 -22.12 -7.64
C VAL A 25 -9.31 -21.19 -7.46
N GLY A 26 -8.11 -21.66 -7.79
CA GLY A 26 -6.88 -20.87 -7.78
C GLY A 26 -6.79 -19.97 -9.02
N VAL A 27 -6.38 -18.71 -8.82
CA VAL A 27 -6.16 -17.76 -9.92
C VAL A 27 -4.86 -17.03 -9.71
N THR A 28 -3.99 -17.06 -10.72
CA THR A 28 -2.83 -16.19 -10.81
C THR A 28 -3.12 -15.05 -11.78
N MET A 29 -2.91 -13.82 -11.32
CA MET A 29 -3.04 -12.62 -12.14
C MET A 29 -1.71 -12.31 -12.80
N LYS A 30 -1.65 -12.30 -14.13
CA LYS A 30 -0.53 -11.75 -14.88
C LYS A 30 -0.68 -10.24 -14.90
N THR A 31 0.05 -9.55 -14.02
CA THR A 31 -0.13 -8.10 -13.77
C THR A 31 0.94 -7.24 -14.44
N TYR A 32 2.10 -7.79 -14.74
CA TYR A 32 3.21 -7.04 -15.32
C TYR A 32 4.07 -7.95 -16.18
N ALA A 33 4.38 -7.50 -17.40
CA ALA A 33 5.39 -8.12 -18.24
C ALA A 33 6.68 -7.30 -18.11
N PRO A 34 7.77 -7.89 -17.58
CA PRO A 34 9.04 -7.19 -17.47
C PRO A 34 9.55 -6.76 -18.85
N SER A 35 9.98 -5.51 -18.98
CA SER A 35 10.56 -4.96 -20.21
C SER A 35 11.97 -5.52 -20.49
N ARG A 36 12.60 -6.16 -19.51
CA ARG A 36 13.92 -6.81 -19.59
C ARG A 36 13.84 -8.27 -19.17
N PRO A 37 14.75 -9.17 -19.65
CA PRO A 37 14.81 -10.55 -19.18
C PRO A 37 14.92 -10.57 -17.65
N ALA A 38 13.99 -11.26 -17.01
CA ALA A 38 13.79 -11.24 -15.57
C ALA A 38 15.09 -11.48 -14.78
N HIS A 39 15.53 -10.46 -14.04
CA HIS A 39 16.33 -10.73 -12.86
C HIS A 39 15.43 -11.39 -11.82
N ALA A 40 15.89 -12.45 -11.18
CA ALA A 40 15.17 -13.50 -10.44
C ALA A 40 14.28 -13.06 -9.23
N LYS A 41 13.66 -11.88 -9.24
CA LYS A 41 12.90 -11.35 -8.08
C LYS A 41 11.57 -10.67 -8.39
N SER A 42 11.04 -10.72 -9.63
CA SER A 42 9.70 -10.17 -9.88
C SER A 42 8.61 -11.17 -9.52
N CYS A 43 7.54 -10.73 -8.83
CA CYS A 43 6.41 -11.58 -8.44
C CYS A 43 5.53 -12.09 -9.60
N CYS A 44 5.90 -11.87 -10.84
CA CYS A 44 5.17 -12.24 -12.05
C CYS A 44 6.07 -12.96 -13.08
N GLY A 45 7.14 -13.59 -12.62
CA GLY A 45 8.01 -14.41 -13.46
C GLY A 45 7.37 -15.75 -13.83
N ALA A 46 7.86 -16.39 -14.90
CA ALA A 46 7.41 -17.72 -15.31
C ALA A 46 7.48 -18.74 -14.14
N GLN A 47 8.50 -18.63 -13.29
CA GLN A 47 8.66 -19.47 -12.11
C GLN A 47 7.51 -19.30 -11.11
N ASP A 48 6.99 -18.08 -10.93
CA ASP A 48 5.87 -17.84 -9.98
C ASP A 48 4.56 -18.47 -10.47
N PHE A 49 4.32 -18.44 -11.79
CA PHE A 49 3.17 -19.13 -12.41
C PHE A 49 3.27 -20.65 -12.25
N ASP A 50 4.47 -21.21 -12.44
CA ASP A 50 4.72 -22.65 -12.25
C ASP A 50 4.58 -23.04 -10.78
N ASP A 51 5.06 -22.23 -9.85
CA ASP A 51 4.93 -22.48 -8.40
C ASP A 51 3.47 -22.41 -7.95
N ALA A 52 2.69 -21.46 -8.49
CA ALA A 52 1.26 -21.38 -8.23
C ALA A 52 0.51 -22.60 -8.76
N ARG A 53 0.81 -23.03 -9.99
CA ARG A 53 0.22 -24.23 -10.61
C ARG A 53 0.55 -25.48 -9.81
N ARG A 54 1.84 -25.72 -9.49
CA ARG A 54 2.26 -26.86 -8.67
C ARG A 54 1.59 -26.89 -7.31
N SER A 55 1.47 -25.73 -6.67
CA SER A 55 0.76 -25.61 -5.40
C SER A 55 -0.72 -25.98 -5.54
N ALA A 56 -1.38 -25.55 -6.60
CA ALA A 56 -2.77 -25.90 -6.89
C ALA A 56 -2.95 -27.40 -7.18
N ASP A 57 -2.02 -28.00 -7.94
CA ASP A 57 -2.00 -29.45 -8.23
C ASP A 57 -1.88 -30.27 -6.92
N VAL A 58 -0.98 -29.89 -6.01
CA VAL A 58 -0.82 -30.54 -4.71
C VAL A 58 -2.10 -30.40 -3.86
N LEU A 59 -2.77 -29.25 -3.92
CA LEU A 59 -4.02 -28.99 -3.19
C LEU A 59 -5.24 -29.63 -3.86
N GLY A 60 -5.13 -30.19 -5.06
CA GLY A 60 -6.23 -30.77 -5.82
C GLY A 60 -7.27 -29.75 -6.27
N ILE A 61 -6.90 -28.47 -6.45
CA ILE A 61 -7.79 -27.39 -6.89
C ILE A 61 -7.51 -26.98 -8.34
N PRO A 62 -8.53 -26.60 -9.13
CA PRO A 62 -8.32 -26.04 -10.46
C PRO A 62 -7.60 -24.69 -10.38
N HIS A 63 -6.73 -24.41 -11.37
CA HIS A 63 -5.93 -23.19 -11.41
C HIS A 63 -5.96 -22.55 -12.79
N TYR A 64 -6.12 -21.23 -12.83
CA TYR A 64 -6.15 -20.44 -14.05
C TYR A 64 -5.21 -19.24 -13.94
N VAL A 65 -4.61 -18.88 -15.09
CA VAL A 65 -3.84 -17.64 -15.23
C VAL A 65 -4.71 -16.65 -16.00
N LEU A 66 -4.94 -15.49 -15.41
CA LEU A 66 -5.73 -14.42 -16.02
C LEU A 66 -4.85 -13.24 -16.37
N ASP A 67 -5.04 -12.70 -17.57
CA ASP A 67 -4.32 -11.52 -18.03
C ASP A 67 -4.96 -10.25 -17.45
N PHE A 68 -4.21 -9.56 -16.59
CA PHE A 68 -4.56 -8.30 -15.95
C PHE A 68 -3.56 -7.18 -16.27
N GLU A 69 -2.66 -7.35 -17.25
CA GLU A 69 -1.60 -6.39 -17.57
C GLU A 69 -2.16 -4.99 -17.86
N GLU A 70 -3.16 -4.91 -18.73
CA GLU A 70 -3.79 -3.63 -19.11
C GLU A 70 -4.43 -2.94 -17.88
N THR A 71 -5.19 -3.71 -17.08
CA THR A 71 -5.82 -3.19 -15.87
C THR A 71 -4.78 -2.74 -14.85
N PHE A 72 -3.73 -3.52 -14.64
CA PHE A 72 -2.66 -3.19 -13.70
C PHE A 72 -1.90 -1.94 -14.16
N ARG A 73 -1.58 -1.83 -15.43
CA ARG A 73 -0.93 -0.66 -15.99
C ARG A 73 -1.77 0.59 -15.77
N ARG A 74 -3.08 0.55 -16.05
CA ARG A 74 -4.00 1.68 -15.88
C ARG A 74 -4.20 2.05 -14.41
N GLU A 75 -4.53 1.08 -13.55
CA GLU A 75 -4.97 1.35 -12.18
C GLU A 75 -3.82 1.45 -11.17
N VAL A 76 -2.65 0.93 -11.47
CA VAL A 76 -1.52 0.92 -10.54
C VAL A 76 -0.35 1.73 -11.08
N VAL A 77 0.18 1.35 -12.26
CA VAL A 77 1.40 1.98 -12.77
C VAL A 77 1.14 3.42 -13.20
N SER A 78 0.04 3.70 -13.93
CA SER A 78 -0.27 5.07 -14.36
C SER A 78 -0.54 5.99 -13.18
N ARG A 79 -1.30 5.52 -12.16
CA ARG A 79 -1.53 6.31 -10.93
C ARG A 79 -0.22 6.59 -10.18
N PHE A 80 0.65 5.60 -10.08
CA PHE A 80 1.97 5.74 -9.48
C PHE A 80 2.81 6.81 -10.19
N VAL A 81 2.85 6.78 -11.51
CA VAL A 81 3.56 7.76 -12.34
C VAL A 81 2.96 9.17 -12.18
N ASP A 82 1.65 9.29 -12.21
CA ASP A 82 0.95 10.59 -12.10
C ASP A 82 1.11 11.23 -10.73
N ASP A 83 1.14 10.44 -9.66
CA ASP A 83 1.41 10.96 -8.31
C ASP A 83 2.83 11.54 -8.22
N TYR A 84 3.84 10.84 -8.73
CA TYR A 84 5.21 11.37 -8.73
C TYR A 84 5.35 12.63 -9.60
N ARG A 85 4.66 12.72 -10.74
CA ARG A 85 4.60 13.96 -11.54
C ARG A 85 4.04 15.14 -10.75
N ARG A 86 3.15 14.91 -9.83
CA ARG A 86 2.53 15.90 -8.94
C ARG A 86 3.32 16.11 -7.64
N GLY A 87 4.55 15.60 -7.52
CA GLY A 87 5.35 15.71 -6.31
C GLY A 87 4.79 14.93 -5.11
N ARG A 88 3.90 13.94 -5.35
CA ARG A 88 3.27 13.09 -4.33
C ARG A 88 4.03 11.77 -4.22
N THR A 89 3.87 11.10 -3.10
CA THR A 89 4.49 9.78 -2.85
C THR A 89 3.41 8.70 -2.79
N PRO A 90 3.14 7.96 -3.89
CA PRO A 90 2.06 6.97 -3.93
C PRO A 90 2.33 5.71 -3.13
N ASN A 91 1.26 4.96 -2.83
CA ASN A 91 1.34 3.58 -2.35
C ASN A 91 0.69 2.62 -3.36
N PRO A 92 1.45 2.05 -4.30
CA PRO A 92 0.89 1.21 -5.36
C PRO A 92 0.28 -0.10 -4.86
N CYS A 93 0.71 -0.60 -3.68
CA CYS A 93 0.12 -1.80 -3.09
C CYS A 93 -1.33 -1.56 -2.66
N VAL A 94 -1.66 -0.38 -2.15
CA VAL A 94 -3.05 0.02 -1.84
C VAL A 94 -3.88 0.02 -3.12
N SER A 95 -3.41 0.71 -4.18
CA SER A 95 -4.10 0.75 -5.48
C SER A 95 -4.30 -0.65 -6.08
N CYS A 96 -3.28 -1.53 -6.00
CA CYS A 96 -3.39 -2.91 -6.46
C CYS A 96 -4.46 -3.70 -5.70
N ASN A 97 -4.51 -3.58 -4.38
CA ASN A 97 -5.51 -4.26 -3.58
C ASN A 97 -6.92 -3.74 -3.90
N THR A 98 -7.10 -2.41 -3.96
CA THR A 98 -8.41 -1.77 -4.16
C THR A 98 -8.97 -1.99 -5.57
N PHE A 99 -8.16 -1.73 -6.61
CA PHE A 99 -8.66 -1.68 -7.99
C PHE A 99 -8.44 -2.97 -8.78
N VAL A 100 -7.38 -3.73 -8.49
CA VAL A 100 -7.05 -4.95 -9.24
C VAL A 100 -7.59 -6.19 -8.51
N LYS A 101 -7.09 -6.48 -7.29
CA LYS A 101 -7.47 -7.71 -6.57
C LYS A 101 -8.92 -7.71 -6.10
N LEU A 102 -9.34 -6.66 -5.39
CA LEU A 102 -10.70 -6.55 -4.84
C LEU A 102 -11.61 -5.65 -5.69
N GLY A 103 -11.10 -5.16 -6.80
CA GLY A 103 -11.88 -4.53 -7.87
C GLY A 103 -12.11 -5.51 -9.02
N THR A 104 -11.19 -5.53 -9.99
CA THR A 104 -11.37 -6.31 -11.25
C THR A 104 -11.46 -7.82 -11.01
N LEU A 105 -10.60 -8.42 -10.16
CA LEU A 105 -10.67 -9.85 -9.86
C LEU A 105 -11.95 -10.19 -9.10
N ARG A 106 -12.43 -9.32 -8.20
CA ARG A 106 -13.71 -9.50 -7.51
C ARG A 106 -14.87 -9.51 -8.51
N ALA A 107 -14.92 -8.51 -9.40
CA ALA A 107 -15.95 -8.44 -10.44
C ALA A 107 -15.90 -9.65 -11.40
N PHE A 108 -14.72 -10.20 -11.66
CA PHE A 108 -14.58 -11.45 -12.42
C PHE A 108 -15.11 -12.66 -11.66
N ALA A 109 -14.79 -12.75 -10.35
CA ALA A 109 -15.29 -13.79 -9.46
C ALA A 109 -16.83 -13.81 -9.37
N ASP A 110 -17.44 -12.63 -9.26
CA ASP A 110 -18.90 -12.47 -9.23
C ASP A 110 -19.57 -13.01 -10.49
N ARG A 111 -19.02 -12.74 -11.67
CA ARG A 111 -19.54 -13.25 -12.95
C ARG A 111 -19.47 -14.76 -13.07
N LEU A 112 -18.55 -15.40 -12.35
CA LEU A 112 -18.43 -16.86 -12.28
C LEU A 112 -19.21 -17.48 -11.11
N GLY A 113 -19.98 -16.69 -10.37
CA GLY A 113 -20.73 -17.14 -9.20
C GLY A 113 -19.89 -17.46 -7.97
N ALA A 114 -18.61 -17.04 -7.94
CA ALA A 114 -17.77 -17.23 -6.77
C ALA A 114 -18.11 -16.21 -5.68
N ARG A 115 -18.58 -16.71 -4.54
CA ARG A 115 -19.06 -15.90 -3.42
C ARG A 115 -17.96 -15.01 -2.82
N PHE A 116 -16.70 -15.50 -2.78
CA PHE A 116 -15.59 -14.83 -2.13
C PHE A 116 -14.35 -14.78 -3.02
N VAL A 117 -13.55 -13.74 -2.83
CA VAL A 117 -12.13 -13.70 -3.21
C VAL A 117 -11.30 -13.89 -1.95
N ALA A 118 -10.30 -14.76 -1.99
CA ALA A 118 -9.38 -14.99 -0.88
C ALA A 118 -7.97 -14.58 -1.26
N THR A 119 -7.22 -14.06 -0.28
CA THR A 119 -5.83 -13.66 -0.46
C THR A 119 -4.98 -14.07 0.74
N GLY A 120 -3.66 -14.17 0.55
CA GLY A 120 -2.69 -14.49 1.59
C GLY A 120 -2.24 -13.28 2.42
N HIS A 121 -3.06 -12.25 2.63
CA HIS A 121 -2.71 -11.13 3.49
C HIS A 121 -2.83 -11.47 4.97
N TYR A 122 -1.89 -10.93 5.76
CA TYR A 122 -1.89 -10.99 7.23
C TYR A 122 -2.72 -9.84 7.80
N ALA A 123 -4.01 -9.98 7.74
CA ALA A 123 -5.03 -9.14 8.36
C ALA A 123 -6.25 -10.01 8.62
N LYS A 124 -7.22 -9.54 9.42
CA LYS A 124 -8.45 -10.28 9.72
C LYS A 124 -9.64 -9.55 9.16
N VAL A 125 -10.53 -10.30 8.54
CA VAL A 125 -11.84 -9.79 8.15
C VAL A 125 -12.92 -10.62 8.87
N THR A 126 -13.89 -9.94 9.46
CA THR A 126 -15.06 -10.59 10.06
C THR A 126 -16.32 -10.13 9.34
N HIS A 127 -17.29 -11.04 9.25
CA HIS A 127 -18.58 -10.79 8.61
C HIS A 127 -19.67 -10.94 9.67
N GLY A 128 -20.12 -9.82 10.23
CA GLY A 128 -21.19 -9.75 11.22
C GLY A 128 -22.47 -9.12 10.66
N ASP A 129 -23.52 -9.11 11.47
CA ASP A 129 -24.81 -8.50 11.10
C ASP A 129 -24.69 -6.98 10.87
N ASP A 130 -23.73 -6.33 11.55
CA ASP A 130 -23.39 -4.91 11.38
C ASP A 130 -22.49 -4.62 10.17
N GLY A 131 -22.26 -5.59 9.29
CA GLY A 131 -21.38 -5.49 8.13
C GLY A 131 -19.97 -6.04 8.37
N PRO A 132 -19.11 -5.96 7.34
CA PRO A 132 -17.74 -6.43 7.43
C PRO A 132 -16.87 -5.51 8.30
N ARG A 133 -15.91 -6.11 9.01
CA ARG A 133 -14.90 -5.37 9.77
C ARG A 133 -13.51 -5.87 9.43
N LEU A 134 -12.55 -4.96 9.35
CA LEU A 134 -11.15 -5.24 9.10
C LEU A 134 -10.34 -5.03 10.38
N PHE A 135 -9.44 -5.94 10.70
CA PHE A 135 -8.55 -5.86 11.86
C PHE A 135 -7.10 -6.11 11.45
N ALA A 136 -6.18 -5.54 12.19
CA ALA A 136 -4.77 -5.87 12.07
C ALA A 136 -4.52 -7.36 12.40
N GLY A 137 -3.52 -7.93 11.73
CA GLY A 137 -3.01 -9.26 11.99
C GLY A 137 -1.88 -9.29 13.02
N ASP A 138 -0.95 -10.25 12.86
CA ASP A 138 0.28 -10.30 13.65
C ASP A 138 1.09 -9.00 13.45
N PRO A 139 1.45 -8.26 14.52
CA PRO A 139 2.18 -6.98 14.43
C PRO A 139 3.48 -7.06 13.61
N ALA A 140 4.15 -8.22 13.59
CA ALA A 140 5.38 -8.42 12.82
C ALA A 140 5.14 -8.47 11.30
N LYS A 141 3.90 -8.78 10.88
CA LYS A 141 3.52 -9.00 9.47
C LYS A 141 2.23 -8.33 9.07
N ASP A 142 1.63 -7.51 9.92
CA ASP A 142 0.35 -6.86 9.64
C ASP A 142 0.34 -6.16 8.29
N GLN A 143 -0.71 -6.42 7.53
CA GLN A 143 -0.96 -5.84 6.20
C GLN A 143 -2.32 -5.12 6.13
N SER A 144 -2.98 -4.91 7.26
CA SER A 144 -4.26 -4.21 7.31
C SER A 144 -4.20 -2.79 6.74
N TYR A 145 -3.06 -2.11 6.92
CA TYR A 145 -2.79 -0.81 6.30
C TYR A 145 -2.99 -0.83 4.78
N ALA A 146 -2.49 -1.86 4.09
CA ALA A 146 -2.60 -1.98 2.64
C ALA A 146 -4.03 -2.34 2.16
N LEU A 147 -4.91 -2.73 3.08
CA LEU A 147 -6.32 -3.08 2.84
C LEU A 147 -7.29 -2.02 3.37
N ALA A 148 -6.81 -1.01 4.10
CA ALA A 148 -7.65 -0.03 4.78
C ALA A 148 -8.48 0.86 3.81
N GLN A 149 -8.08 0.94 2.53
CA GLN A 149 -8.81 1.66 1.48
C GLN A 149 -9.90 0.79 0.80
N LEU A 150 -10.09 -0.46 1.23
CA LEU A 150 -11.17 -1.30 0.69
C LEU A 150 -12.53 -0.83 1.18
N ALA A 151 -13.46 -0.66 0.25
CA ALA A 151 -14.85 -0.35 0.57
C ALA A 151 -15.52 -1.51 1.34
N PRO A 152 -16.56 -1.23 2.15
CA PRO A 152 -17.28 -2.26 2.87
C PRO A 152 -17.78 -3.41 1.98
N GLU A 153 -18.23 -3.12 0.75
CA GLU A 153 -18.69 -4.12 -0.23
C GLU A 153 -17.54 -5.04 -0.68
N GLN A 154 -16.33 -4.50 -0.82
CA GLN A 154 -15.14 -5.30 -1.15
C GLN A 154 -14.73 -6.20 0.02
N LEU A 155 -14.80 -5.68 1.24
CA LEU A 155 -14.53 -6.45 2.47
C LEU A 155 -15.55 -7.57 2.68
N ALA A 156 -16.84 -7.33 2.35
CA ALA A 156 -17.90 -8.34 2.46
C ALA A 156 -17.64 -9.59 1.60
N GLY A 157 -16.94 -9.41 0.47
CA GLY A 157 -16.57 -10.50 -0.44
C GLY A 157 -15.12 -11.03 -0.24
N LEU A 158 -14.42 -10.63 0.83
CA LEU A 158 -13.02 -10.98 1.06
C LEU A 158 -12.85 -12.02 2.17
N LEU A 159 -11.98 -13.02 1.94
CA LEU A 159 -11.50 -13.94 2.97
C LEU A 159 -9.98 -13.80 3.16
N LEU A 160 -9.54 -13.74 4.41
CA LEU A 160 -8.15 -13.63 4.81
C LEU A 160 -7.78 -14.80 5.76
N PRO A 161 -7.49 -16.00 5.21
CA PRO A 161 -7.30 -17.20 6.02
C PRO A 161 -6.08 -17.17 6.94
N LEU A 162 -5.11 -16.27 6.67
CA LEU A 162 -3.87 -16.15 7.43
C LEU A 162 -3.94 -15.14 8.58
N GLY A 163 -5.08 -14.48 8.78
CA GLY A 163 -5.19 -13.37 9.72
C GLY A 163 -4.84 -13.69 11.17
N ASP A 164 -5.00 -14.94 11.59
CA ASP A 164 -4.67 -15.43 12.94
C ASP A 164 -3.31 -16.11 13.02
N LEU A 165 -2.59 -16.26 11.90
CA LEU A 165 -1.32 -16.99 11.84
C LEU A 165 -0.13 -16.03 11.87
N ARG A 166 0.91 -16.44 12.58
CA ARG A 166 2.25 -15.87 12.43
C ARG A 166 2.94 -16.48 11.21
N LYS A 167 3.93 -15.79 10.66
CA LYS A 167 4.65 -16.25 9.47
C LYS A 167 5.30 -17.64 9.65
N VAL A 168 5.81 -17.93 10.83
CA VAL A 168 6.40 -19.25 11.15
C VAL A 168 5.34 -20.35 11.08
N GLU A 169 4.13 -20.07 11.54
CA GLU A 169 3.00 -21.01 11.48
C GLU A 169 2.53 -21.20 10.04
N THR A 170 2.46 -20.14 9.24
CA THR A 170 2.16 -20.25 7.80
C THR A 170 3.18 -21.16 7.07
N ARG A 171 4.47 -21.06 7.39
CA ARG A 171 5.49 -21.95 6.79
C ARG A 171 5.33 -23.40 7.26
N ALA A 172 4.99 -23.61 8.53
CA ALA A 172 4.68 -24.95 9.04
C ALA A 172 3.45 -25.56 8.36
N GLU A 173 2.39 -24.75 8.15
CA GLU A 173 1.21 -25.17 7.39
C GLU A 173 1.55 -25.49 5.92
N ALA A 174 2.41 -24.70 5.27
CA ALA A 174 2.87 -25.00 3.93
C ALA A 174 3.58 -26.36 3.83
N ALA A 175 4.46 -26.66 4.80
CA ALA A 175 5.13 -27.96 4.88
C ALA A 175 4.13 -29.10 5.16
N ARG A 176 3.17 -28.90 6.07
CA ARG A 176 2.10 -29.88 6.38
C ARG A 176 1.24 -30.19 5.15
N LEU A 177 0.94 -29.17 4.35
CA LEU A 177 0.18 -29.30 3.10
C LEU A 177 1.02 -29.86 1.92
N GLY A 178 2.31 -30.12 2.11
CA GLY A 178 3.21 -30.65 1.07
C GLY A 178 3.58 -29.62 0.00
N LEU A 179 3.47 -28.32 0.27
CA LEU A 179 3.73 -27.25 -0.67
C LEU A 179 5.24 -27.00 -0.81
N ALA A 180 5.78 -27.15 -2.00
CA ALA A 180 7.22 -26.95 -2.28
C ALA A 180 7.70 -25.50 -2.05
N VAL A 181 6.77 -24.55 -2.00
CA VAL A 181 7.06 -23.12 -1.79
C VAL A 181 7.32 -22.76 -0.31
N HIS A 182 7.31 -23.70 0.62
CA HIS A 182 7.45 -23.46 2.06
C HIS A 182 8.73 -22.71 2.45
N ASP A 183 9.84 -22.90 1.70
CA ASP A 183 11.13 -22.23 1.92
C ASP A 183 11.37 -21.02 0.98
N LYS A 184 10.40 -20.71 0.11
CA LYS A 184 10.55 -19.60 -0.83
C LYS A 184 10.74 -18.26 -0.10
N ALA A 185 11.72 -17.46 -0.57
CA ALA A 185 11.96 -16.12 -0.08
C ALA A 185 10.75 -15.20 -0.36
N GLU A 186 10.53 -14.24 0.53
CA GLU A 186 9.46 -13.26 0.36
C GLU A 186 9.87 -12.15 -0.62
N SER A 187 8.91 -11.69 -1.43
CA SER A 187 9.08 -10.46 -2.19
C SER A 187 8.96 -9.27 -1.24
N GLN A 188 9.99 -8.41 -1.21
CA GLN A 188 10.06 -7.26 -0.28
C GLN A 188 9.83 -5.93 -0.98
N ASP A 189 9.93 -5.90 -2.32
CA ASP A 189 9.88 -4.68 -3.12
C ASP A 189 8.54 -4.52 -3.85
N ILE A 190 8.31 -3.32 -4.40
CA ILE A 190 7.18 -3.05 -5.29
C ILE A 190 7.33 -3.93 -6.52
N CYS A 191 6.32 -4.76 -6.83
CA CYS A 191 6.41 -5.88 -7.77
C CYS A 191 6.79 -5.48 -9.21
N PHE A 192 6.54 -4.24 -9.63
CA PHE A 192 6.89 -3.72 -10.96
C PHE A 192 8.11 -2.79 -10.96
N VAL A 193 8.78 -2.60 -9.81
CA VAL A 193 10.04 -1.84 -9.71
C VAL A 193 11.20 -2.82 -9.79
N GLU A 194 11.69 -3.05 -11.00
CA GLU A 194 12.82 -3.94 -11.23
C GLU A 194 14.13 -3.30 -10.75
N GLY A 195 14.89 -4.03 -9.94
CA GLY A 195 16.18 -3.53 -9.42
C GLY A 195 16.08 -2.52 -8.27
N GLY A 196 14.86 -2.22 -7.77
CA GLY A 196 14.65 -1.44 -6.56
C GLY A 196 14.69 0.09 -6.75
N ASP A 197 14.87 0.61 -7.97
CA ASP A 197 14.79 2.05 -8.23
C ASP A 197 13.51 2.41 -9.02
N TYR A 198 12.53 3.00 -8.33
CA TYR A 198 11.28 3.43 -8.94
C TYR A 198 11.46 4.50 -10.03
N ARG A 199 12.61 5.19 -10.06
CA ARG A 199 12.93 6.20 -11.08
C ARG A 199 13.08 5.57 -12.47
N ASP A 200 13.43 4.28 -12.55
CA ASP A 200 13.45 3.55 -13.82
C ASP A 200 12.06 3.45 -14.43
N VAL A 201 11.06 3.14 -13.61
CA VAL A 201 9.65 3.11 -14.03
C VAL A 201 9.19 4.49 -14.51
N LEU A 202 9.59 5.56 -13.81
CA LEU A 202 9.26 6.92 -14.24
C LEU A 202 9.91 7.28 -15.58
N ARG A 203 11.17 6.90 -15.80
CA ARG A 203 11.88 7.11 -17.06
C ARG A 203 11.24 6.33 -18.23
N GLU A 204 10.88 5.08 -18.00
CA GLU A 204 10.18 4.25 -19.00
C GLU A 204 8.80 4.80 -19.36
N ALA A 205 8.11 5.43 -18.39
CA ALA A 205 6.83 6.10 -18.60
C ALA A 205 6.97 7.51 -19.24
N GLY A 206 8.20 7.90 -19.64
CA GLY A 206 8.45 9.21 -20.23
C GLY A 206 8.32 10.39 -19.25
N VAL A 207 8.42 10.12 -17.94
CA VAL A 207 8.60 11.18 -16.94
C VAL A 207 10.08 11.51 -16.92
N VAL A 208 10.48 12.27 -17.91
CA VAL A 208 11.77 12.94 -17.91
C VAL A 208 11.48 14.34 -17.39
N ASP A 209 11.98 14.62 -16.18
CA ASP A 209 11.97 15.98 -15.68
C ASP A 209 13.03 16.76 -16.48
N GLU A 210 12.63 17.25 -17.66
CA GLU A 210 13.51 18.04 -18.55
C GLU A 210 13.85 19.42 -17.98
N GLN A 211 13.10 19.85 -16.97
CA GLN A 211 13.32 21.14 -16.30
C GLN A 211 13.83 20.93 -14.89
N GLY A 212 15.11 21.20 -14.69
CA GLY A 212 15.69 21.32 -13.36
C GLY A 212 14.95 22.37 -12.54
N GLY A 213 14.86 22.14 -11.22
CA GLY A 213 14.27 23.09 -10.28
C GLY A 213 15.25 23.48 -9.17
N ALA A 214 14.79 24.27 -8.23
CA ALA A 214 15.59 24.78 -7.14
C ALA A 214 15.39 23.97 -5.85
N PHE A 215 16.49 23.69 -5.15
CA PHE A 215 16.43 23.43 -3.71
C PHE A 215 16.45 24.76 -2.96
N VAL A 216 15.50 24.93 -2.04
CA VAL A 216 15.44 26.12 -1.18
C VAL A 216 15.31 25.72 0.29
N THR A 217 15.65 26.63 1.18
CA THR A 217 15.33 26.52 2.61
C THR A 217 13.87 26.93 2.87
N ALA A 218 13.35 26.71 4.08
CA ALA A 218 12.03 27.20 4.48
C ALA A 218 11.91 28.74 4.37
N ALA A 219 13.02 29.48 4.45
CA ALA A 219 13.09 30.93 4.23
C ALA A 219 13.16 31.33 2.74
N GLY A 220 13.07 30.39 1.80
CA GLY A 220 13.12 30.66 0.36
C GLY A 220 14.54 30.90 -0.19
N VAL A 221 15.59 30.67 0.59
CA VAL A 221 16.98 30.84 0.13
C VAL A 221 17.39 29.66 -0.74
N GLY A 222 17.81 29.92 -1.98
CA GLY A 222 18.33 28.89 -2.89
C GLY A 222 19.64 28.27 -2.38
N VAL A 223 19.70 26.92 -2.39
CA VAL A 223 20.85 26.15 -1.88
C VAL A 223 21.36 25.09 -2.87
N GLY A 224 20.77 25.03 -4.05
CA GLY A 224 21.17 24.10 -5.12
C GLY A 224 20.10 23.91 -6.16
N THR A 225 20.33 22.97 -7.09
CA THR A 225 19.38 22.59 -8.15
C THR A 225 19.19 21.09 -8.18
N HIS A 226 18.00 20.65 -8.63
CA HIS A 226 17.67 19.23 -8.83
C HIS A 226 17.22 18.97 -10.26
N ALA A 227 17.26 17.72 -10.69
CA ALA A 227 16.89 17.31 -12.04
C ALA A 227 15.38 17.10 -12.23
N GLY A 228 14.57 17.29 -11.17
CA GLY A 228 13.12 17.16 -11.20
C GLY A 228 12.54 16.69 -9.87
N ILE A 229 11.32 17.15 -9.55
CA ILE A 229 10.65 16.84 -8.27
C ILE A 229 10.27 15.37 -8.12
N SER A 230 10.00 14.68 -9.23
CA SER A 230 9.60 13.26 -9.24
C SER A 230 10.65 12.32 -8.64
N GLN A 231 11.90 12.78 -8.50
CA GLN A 231 13.00 12.01 -7.96
C GLN A 231 13.10 12.09 -6.43
N TYR A 232 12.20 12.83 -5.79
CA TYR A 232 12.27 13.12 -4.36
C TYR A 232 10.98 12.78 -3.62
N THR A 233 11.14 12.53 -2.33
CA THR A 233 10.03 12.20 -1.42
C THR A 233 10.23 12.95 -0.11
N VAL A 234 9.14 13.40 0.52
CA VAL A 234 9.18 14.04 1.85
C VAL A 234 9.82 13.10 2.87
N GLY A 235 10.79 13.61 3.62
CA GLY A 235 11.60 12.84 4.56
C GLY A 235 12.89 12.24 3.96
N GLN A 236 13.11 12.36 2.65
CA GLN A 236 14.34 11.89 2.00
C GLN A 236 15.56 12.69 2.49
N ARG A 237 16.66 11.97 2.82
CA ARG A 237 17.93 12.54 3.28
C ARG A 237 19.03 12.47 2.22
N ARG A 238 18.99 11.44 1.35
CA ARG A 238 20.07 11.18 0.38
C ARG A 238 19.85 11.97 -0.90
N GLY A 239 20.95 12.35 -1.58
CA GLY A 239 20.87 13.05 -2.87
C GLY A 239 20.53 14.54 -2.74
N LEU A 240 20.70 15.15 -1.56
CA LEU A 240 20.49 16.57 -1.32
C LEU A 240 21.81 17.34 -1.45
N PRO A 241 21.78 18.63 -1.80
CA PRO A 241 22.97 19.47 -1.88
C PRO A 241 23.64 19.64 -0.51
N ALA A 242 24.95 19.86 -0.51
CA ALA A 242 25.67 20.24 0.70
C ALA A 242 25.23 21.62 1.17
N MET A 243 24.98 21.76 2.47
CA MET A 243 24.61 23.04 3.04
C MET A 243 25.85 23.86 3.39
N PRO A 244 25.79 25.20 3.29
CA PRO A 244 26.90 26.08 3.70
C PRO A 244 27.23 25.95 5.19
N THR A 245 26.24 25.57 6.02
CA THR A 245 26.38 25.39 7.46
C THR A 245 26.42 23.90 7.81
N ASN A 246 27.36 23.50 8.66
CA ASN A 246 27.48 22.10 9.12
C ASN A 246 26.67 21.88 10.42
N ASP A 247 25.40 22.27 10.42
CA ASP A 247 24.49 22.23 11.56
C ASP A 247 23.55 21.01 11.55
N GLY A 248 23.98 19.92 10.94
CA GLY A 248 23.32 18.62 10.97
C GLY A 248 22.69 18.16 9.64
N PRO A 249 22.04 16.98 9.65
CA PRO A 249 21.46 16.40 8.44
C PRO A 249 20.29 17.23 7.90
N ARG A 250 20.10 17.18 6.59
CA ARG A 250 18.97 17.80 5.89
C ARG A 250 18.05 16.76 5.29
N TYR A 251 16.79 17.16 5.15
CA TYR A 251 15.70 16.34 4.64
C TYR A 251 14.84 17.15 3.68
N VAL A 252 14.21 16.47 2.72
CA VAL A 252 13.13 17.06 1.96
C VAL A 252 11.95 17.29 2.91
N THR A 253 11.56 18.53 3.14
CA THR A 253 10.45 18.88 4.02
C THR A 253 9.17 19.18 3.24
N HIS A 254 9.30 19.68 2.01
CA HIS A 254 8.17 19.96 1.13
C HIS A 254 8.58 19.87 -0.34
N ILE A 255 7.63 19.47 -1.19
CA ILE A 255 7.76 19.49 -2.65
C ILE A 255 6.63 20.36 -3.18
N ASP A 256 6.98 21.41 -3.93
CA ASP A 256 6.02 22.29 -4.60
C ASP A 256 6.06 22.05 -6.11
N PRO A 257 5.08 21.31 -6.66
CA PRO A 257 5.03 21.04 -8.09
C PRO A 257 4.71 22.28 -8.94
N ALA A 258 4.04 23.30 -8.37
CA ALA A 258 3.66 24.49 -9.12
C ALA A 258 4.86 25.36 -9.47
N THR A 259 5.85 25.42 -8.59
CA THR A 259 7.10 26.20 -8.79
C THR A 259 8.29 25.31 -9.13
N ASN A 260 8.10 24.00 -9.25
CA ASN A 260 9.17 22.99 -9.43
C ASN A 260 10.27 23.16 -8.37
N THR A 261 9.89 23.28 -7.09
CA THR A 261 10.80 23.61 -5.99
C THR A 261 10.76 22.53 -4.91
N ILE A 262 11.92 22.20 -4.37
CA ILE A 262 12.05 21.29 -3.23
C ILE A 262 12.57 22.07 -2.02
N VAL A 263 11.79 22.07 -0.95
CA VAL A 263 12.21 22.68 0.31
C VAL A 263 12.99 21.64 1.11
N ILE A 264 14.18 22.02 1.55
CA ILE A 264 15.02 21.21 2.42
C ILE A 264 15.22 21.90 3.78
N GLY A 265 15.14 21.11 4.83
CA GLY A 265 15.19 21.61 6.20
C GLY A 265 15.78 20.60 7.18
N ARG A 266 15.74 20.94 8.46
CA ARG A 266 16.19 20.07 9.56
C ARG A 266 15.11 19.06 9.94
N GLU A 267 15.43 18.18 10.86
CA GLU A 267 14.51 17.11 11.31
C GLU A 267 13.28 17.65 12.02
N ASP A 268 13.41 18.72 12.79
CA ASP A 268 12.32 19.40 13.46
C ASP A 268 11.31 20.01 12.48
N GLU A 269 11.77 20.46 11.31
CA GLU A 269 10.93 20.98 10.23
C GLU A 269 10.13 19.90 9.46
N LEU A 270 10.38 18.60 9.73
CA LEU A 270 9.57 17.49 9.24
C LEU A 270 8.30 17.22 10.06
N LEU A 271 8.20 17.82 11.24
CA LEU A 271 7.11 17.58 12.17
C LEU A 271 5.85 18.35 11.74
N SER A 272 4.71 17.68 11.79
CA SER A 272 3.40 18.26 11.46
C SER A 272 2.41 17.98 12.58
N SER A 273 1.65 19.01 13.03
CA SER A 273 0.64 18.85 14.08
C SER A 273 -0.70 18.36 13.52
N ALA A 274 -0.93 18.49 12.21
CA ALA A 274 -2.16 18.06 11.55
C ALA A 274 -1.91 17.63 10.10
N LEU A 275 -2.89 16.96 9.51
CA LEU A 275 -2.98 16.71 8.07
C LEU A 275 -4.40 16.88 7.56
N SER A 276 -4.55 17.14 6.25
CA SER A 276 -5.78 16.93 5.51
C SER A 276 -5.61 15.79 4.50
N ALA A 277 -6.69 15.05 4.27
CA ALA A 277 -6.72 13.90 3.37
C ALA A 277 -8.05 13.84 2.62
N ASN A 278 -8.04 13.31 1.42
CA ASN A 278 -9.19 13.11 0.54
C ASN A 278 -9.27 11.65 0.06
N GLU A 279 -10.18 11.35 -0.87
CA GLU A 279 -10.48 9.96 -1.25
C GLU A 279 -10.77 9.11 0.00
N VAL A 280 -11.68 9.63 0.83
CA VAL A 280 -11.96 9.07 2.15
C VAL A 280 -12.77 7.78 2.02
N ASN A 281 -12.26 6.70 2.58
CA ASN A 281 -12.98 5.44 2.73
C ASN A 281 -13.19 5.15 4.21
N LEU A 282 -14.43 5.18 4.67
CA LEU A 282 -14.79 4.83 6.05
C LEU A 282 -15.48 3.45 6.04
N ILE A 283 -14.85 2.48 6.70
CA ILE A 283 -15.45 1.15 6.91
C ILE A 283 -16.61 1.26 7.91
N ARG A 284 -16.53 2.23 8.83
CA ARG A 284 -17.50 2.51 9.88
C ARG A 284 -17.91 3.99 9.86
N PRO A 285 -18.62 4.45 8.80
CA PRO A 285 -18.94 5.88 8.62
C PRO A 285 -19.79 6.45 9.75
N GLU A 286 -20.63 5.67 10.39
CA GLU A 286 -21.48 6.06 11.52
C GLU A 286 -20.65 6.54 12.75
N LEU A 287 -19.41 6.09 12.86
CA LEU A 287 -18.50 6.49 13.94
C LEU A 287 -17.91 7.89 13.74
N PHE A 288 -18.06 8.48 12.54
CA PHE A 288 -17.49 9.78 12.16
C PHE A 288 -18.55 10.87 11.98
N ALA A 289 -19.75 10.67 12.49
CA ALA A 289 -20.79 11.72 12.57
C ALA A 289 -20.38 12.91 13.45
N ALA A 290 -19.38 12.74 14.31
CA ALA A 290 -18.73 13.77 15.12
C ALA A 290 -17.22 13.49 15.17
N PRO A 291 -16.40 14.47 15.55
CA PRO A 291 -14.95 14.28 15.74
C PRO A 291 -14.66 13.09 16.66
N ARG A 292 -13.69 12.26 16.27
CA ARG A 292 -13.38 11.00 16.94
C ARG A 292 -11.88 10.83 17.18
N GLU A 293 -11.52 10.42 18.40
CA GLU A 293 -10.16 9.98 18.68
C GLU A 293 -9.86 8.62 18.01
N VAL A 294 -8.73 8.55 17.36
CA VAL A 294 -8.23 7.36 16.61
C VAL A 294 -6.75 7.15 16.85
N ARG A 295 -6.26 5.96 16.52
CA ARG A 295 -4.85 5.73 16.24
C ARG A 295 -4.64 5.83 14.73
N ALA A 296 -3.78 6.73 14.30
CA ALA A 296 -3.48 6.95 12.88
C ALA A 296 -2.12 6.34 12.51
N MET A 297 -2.04 5.72 11.32
CA MET A 297 -0.80 5.26 10.71
C MET A 297 -0.64 5.98 9.37
N THR A 298 0.36 6.85 9.23
CA THR A 298 0.56 7.73 8.06
C THR A 298 1.44 7.13 6.96
N ARG A 299 2.03 5.98 7.21
CA ARG A 299 2.80 5.16 6.26
C ARG A 299 2.90 3.73 6.78
N TYR A 300 3.12 2.80 5.87
CA TYR A 300 3.28 1.40 6.23
C TYR A 300 4.39 1.19 7.28
N ARG A 301 4.08 0.46 8.36
CA ARG A 301 4.96 0.18 9.50
C ARG A 301 5.41 1.41 10.30
N ALA A 302 4.80 2.57 10.11
CA ALA A 302 5.01 3.67 11.06
C ALA A 302 4.39 3.33 12.42
N PRO A 303 4.95 3.84 13.51
CA PRO A 303 4.28 3.79 14.80
C PRO A 303 2.90 4.46 14.72
N PHE A 304 1.95 3.97 15.49
CA PHE A 304 0.66 4.63 15.65
C PHE A 304 0.82 5.96 16.38
N ASN A 305 0.14 6.99 15.89
CA ASN A 305 -0.02 8.27 16.58
C ASN A 305 -1.49 8.47 16.92
N ARG A 306 -1.77 8.96 18.13
CA ARG A 306 -3.13 9.36 18.51
C ARG A 306 -3.50 10.64 17.78
N ALA A 307 -4.72 10.72 17.30
CA ALA A 307 -5.21 11.90 16.59
C ALA A 307 -6.72 12.08 16.80
N LEU A 308 -7.17 13.32 16.72
CA LEU A 308 -8.58 13.66 16.58
C LEU A 308 -8.91 13.70 15.08
N ALA A 309 -9.80 12.81 14.63
CA ALA A 309 -10.26 12.73 13.24
C ALA A 309 -11.60 13.45 13.09
N THR A 310 -11.69 14.34 12.13
CA THR A 310 -12.91 15.04 11.72
C THR A 310 -13.17 14.82 10.26
N TYR A 311 -14.34 14.30 9.90
CA TYR A 311 -14.74 14.05 8.51
C TYR A 311 -15.79 15.05 8.05
N ASP A 312 -15.54 15.74 6.96
CA ASP A 312 -16.50 16.61 6.26
C ASP A 312 -17.04 15.85 5.03
N ALA A 313 -18.24 15.32 5.16
CA ALA A 313 -18.91 14.55 4.11
C ALA A 313 -19.29 15.40 2.88
N LEU A 314 -19.44 16.72 3.01
CA LEU A 314 -19.77 17.60 1.88
C LEU A 314 -18.56 17.84 0.98
N ARG A 315 -17.36 17.82 1.56
CA ARG A 315 -16.10 18.05 0.84
C ARG A 315 -15.35 16.76 0.54
N ASP A 316 -15.80 15.63 1.11
CA ASP A 316 -15.05 14.36 1.13
C ASP A 316 -13.62 14.57 1.66
N GLU A 317 -13.50 15.29 2.79
CA GLU A 317 -12.23 15.64 3.39
C GLU A 317 -12.15 15.10 4.82
N LEU A 318 -11.04 14.44 5.13
CA LEU A 318 -10.67 14.01 6.47
C LEU A 318 -9.55 14.91 6.99
N ARG A 319 -9.76 15.49 8.17
CA ARG A 319 -8.73 16.22 8.92
C ARG A 319 -8.32 15.43 10.15
N LEU A 320 -7.01 15.34 10.37
CA LEU A 320 -6.43 14.76 11.58
C LEU A 320 -5.62 15.82 12.33
N GLU A 321 -5.84 15.94 13.62
CA GLU A 321 -5.03 16.71 14.56
C GLU A 321 -4.29 15.72 15.47
N PHE A 322 -2.97 15.69 15.38
CA PHE A 322 -2.14 14.71 16.08
C PHE A 322 -1.93 15.09 17.55
N ALA A 323 -1.97 14.11 18.45
CA ALA A 323 -1.65 14.31 19.86
C ALA A 323 -0.17 14.68 20.08
N THR A 324 0.71 14.14 19.24
CA THR A 324 2.13 14.50 19.16
C THR A 324 2.47 14.79 17.72
N PRO A 325 3.36 15.75 17.42
CA PRO A 325 3.70 16.06 16.03
C PRO A 325 4.18 14.82 15.27
N GLU A 326 3.62 14.60 14.09
CA GLU A 326 3.91 13.46 13.22
C GLU A 326 5.04 13.79 12.25
N ARG A 327 5.98 12.85 12.08
CA ARG A 327 7.17 13.05 11.26
C ARG A 327 6.93 12.67 9.80
N ALA A 328 7.36 13.56 8.89
CA ALA A 328 7.42 13.30 7.44
C ALA A 328 6.07 12.85 6.84
N VAL A 329 5.01 13.57 7.17
CA VAL A 329 3.69 13.38 6.55
C VAL A 329 3.79 13.70 5.07
N ALA A 330 3.66 12.68 4.21
CA ALA A 330 3.90 12.80 2.78
C ALA A 330 2.58 12.76 1.99
N PRO A 331 2.26 13.79 1.19
CA PRO A 331 1.13 13.77 0.27
C PRO A 331 1.20 12.57 -0.68
N GLY A 332 0.06 11.92 -0.93
CA GLY A 332 -0.06 10.70 -1.74
C GLY A 332 0.07 9.40 -0.95
N GLN A 333 0.62 9.43 0.26
CA GLN A 333 0.57 8.27 1.17
C GLN A 333 -0.84 8.10 1.74
N LEU A 334 -1.15 6.87 2.14
CA LEU A 334 -2.37 6.58 2.88
C LEU A 334 -2.22 6.99 4.35
N VAL A 335 -3.27 7.52 4.95
CA VAL A 335 -3.46 7.49 6.40
C VAL A 335 -4.54 6.47 6.72
N ALA A 336 -4.19 5.44 7.52
CA ALA A 336 -5.13 4.44 8.01
C ALA A 336 -5.54 4.75 9.44
N LEU A 337 -6.83 4.63 9.73
CA LEU A 337 -7.46 4.96 11.01
C LEU A 337 -7.81 3.67 11.75
N TYR A 338 -7.38 3.56 12.98
CA TYR A 338 -7.65 2.41 13.86
C TYR A 338 -8.38 2.86 15.12
N ALA A 339 -9.20 1.97 15.67
CA ALA A 339 -9.82 2.19 16.96
C ALA A 339 -8.76 2.34 18.08
N LEU A 340 -9.08 3.06 19.17
CA LEU A 340 -8.14 3.30 20.27
C LEU A 340 -7.83 2.03 21.08
N ASP A 341 -8.84 1.21 21.30
CA ASP A 341 -8.88 0.10 22.25
C ASP A 341 -8.71 -1.27 21.61
N ARG A 342 -8.71 -1.35 20.29
CA ARG A 342 -8.61 -2.60 19.53
C ARG A 342 -7.98 -2.37 18.16
N ASP A 343 -7.50 -3.43 17.55
CA ASP A 343 -6.82 -3.37 16.25
C ASP A 343 -7.79 -3.34 15.06
N GLU A 344 -9.00 -2.79 15.24
CA GLU A 344 -10.00 -2.57 14.20
C GLU A 344 -9.61 -1.38 13.33
N VAL A 345 -9.60 -1.58 12.01
CA VAL A 345 -9.46 -0.52 11.01
C VAL A 345 -10.80 0.15 10.81
N LEU A 346 -10.89 1.45 11.05
CA LEU A 346 -12.13 2.24 10.91
C LEU A 346 -12.29 2.85 9.52
N GLY A 347 -11.17 3.00 8.80
CA GLY A 347 -11.13 3.57 7.47
C GLY A 347 -9.74 4.06 7.10
N ALA A 348 -9.65 4.73 5.97
CA ALA A 348 -8.42 5.34 5.46
C ALA A 348 -8.72 6.51 4.53
N ALA A 349 -7.70 7.33 4.23
CA ALA A 349 -7.78 8.39 3.25
C ALA A 349 -6.41 8.65 2.63
N THR A 350 -6.37 9.26 1.44
CA THR A 350 -5.13 9.68 0.80
C THR A 350 -4.69 11.05 1.33
N ILE A 351 -3.50 11.14 1.90
CA ILE A 351 -2.95 12.38 2.45
C ILE A 351 -2.83 13.42 1.33
N ALA A 352 -3.50 14.56 1.51
CA ALA A 352 -3.45 15.69 0.58
C ALA A 352 -2.38 16.71 0.99
N ALA A 353 -2.32 17.06 2.28
CA ALA A 353 -1.37 18.03 2.80
C ALA A 353 -1.03 17.80 4.29
N ALA A 354 0.16 18.24 4.67
CA ALA A 354 0.62 18.33 6.06
C ALA A 354 0.51 19.77 6.57
N HIS A 355 0.11 19.97 7.81
CA HIS A 355 -0.17 21.28 8.39
C HIS A 355 0.53 21.49 9.74
N GLY A 356 0.68 22.76 10.15
CA GLY A 356 1.16 23.12 11.48
C GLY A 356 2.60 22.66 11.73
N ARG A 357 3.48 22.87 10.75
CA ARG A 357 4.92 22.64 10.95
C ARG A 357 5.44 23.58 12.02
N ALA A 358 6.29 23.07 12.93
CA ALA A 358 7.04 23.92 13.83
C ALA A 358 7.90 24.86 12.98
N GLY A 359 7.65 26.15 13.07
CA GLY A 359 8.42 27.22 12.42
C GLY A 359 9.72 27.47 13.15
#